data_0ee525694ea05e088f470a48ac5e26ee
#
_entry.id   0ee525694ea05e088f470a48ac5e26ee
#
_cell.length_a   1.000
_cell.length_b   1.000
_cell.length_c   1.000
_cell.angle_alpha   90.00
_cell.angle_beta   90.00
_cell.angle_gamma   90.00
#
_symmetry.space_group_name_H-M   'P 1'
#
loop_
_entity.id
_entity.type
_entity.pdbx_description
1 polymer ?
#
loop_
_entity_poly.entity_id
_entity_poly.type
_entity_poly.pdbx_seq_one_letter_code
_entity_poly.pdbx_strand_id
1 'polypeptide(L)'
;MCGNYFYNGMHFILKKSAIMIDTRLPLTDLHRHLDGNIRAQTILDLGRQFNLALPADSLETLRPHVQITKNEPDLVSFLAKLDWGVKVLGSLDACRRVAYENMEDAARNGLHYVELRFSPGYMAMTHNLPVAGVVEAVIDGVRQGSRDYGVDARLIGILSRTFGEEACLAELDGLLAHRDHITALDLAGDELGFPGSLFLNHFNRGRDAGWHITVHAGEAAGPESIWQAIRELGAVRIGHGVKAVEDPALMDFLAEQGIGIESCLTSNIQTSTVASLAHHPLKTFLEHNILATINTDDPGVQGVDIRHEYDVAAPAAGLSAAQIRTAQENGLKIAFLTDAEKQALIAKVSAA
;
A
#
# COMPACT_ATOMS: atom_id res chain seq x y z
N MET A 1 1.82 -33.52 -54.09
CA MET A 1 1.85 -32.05 -54.03
C MET A 1 1.88 -31.64 -52.59
N CYS A 2 3.07 -31.31 -52.07
CA CYS A 2 3.30 -30.94 -50.68
C CYS A 2 3.12 -29.44 -50.55
N GLY A 3 2.18 -29.02 -49.71
CA GLY A 3 1.99 -27.63 -49.31
C GLY A 3 2.78 -27.30 -48.05
N ASN A 4 3.84 -26.53 -48.17
CA ASN A 4 4.60 -25.99 -47.06
C ASN A 4 3.83 -24.83 -46.42
N TYR A 5 3.44 -24.99 -45.18
CA TYR A 5 2.99 -23.86 -44.35
C TYR A 5 4.20 -23.30 -43.57
N PHE A 6 4.65 -22.11 -43.99
CA PHE A 6 5.64 -21.33 -43.26
C PHE A 6 4.95 -20.70 -42.02
N TYR A 7 5.33 -21.14 -40.82
CA TYR A 7 5.08 -20.44 -39.59
C TYR A 7 6.05 -19.26 -39.48
N ASN A 8 5.55 -18.05 -39.69
CA ASN A 8 6.28 -16.82 -39.36
C ASN A 8 6.36 -16.69 -37.83
N GLY A 9 7.47 -17.12 -37.25
CA GLY A 9 7.80 -16.88 -35.84
C GLY A 9 8.13 -15.40 -35.63
N MET A 10 7.19 -14.65 -35.09
CA MET A 10 7.44 -13.32 -34.60
C MET A 10 8.21 -13.44 -33.28
N HIS A 11 9.54 -13.33 -33.36
CA HIS A 11 10.43 -13.21 -32.21
C HIS A 11 10.09 -11.86 -31.52
N PHE A 12 9.28 -11.88 -30.48
CA PHE A 12 9.26 -10.80 -29.52
C PHE A 12 10.62 -10.82 -28.81
N ILE A 13 11.52 -9.93 -29.22
CA ILE A 13 12.69 -9.57 -28.43
C ILE A 13 12.15 -8.86 -27.20
N LEU A 14 11.98 -9.58 -26.10
CA LEU A 14 11.83 -8.99 -24.78
C LEU A 14 13.08 -8.12 -24.55
N LYS A 15 12.98 -6.82 -24.81
CA LYS A 15 13.96 -5.87 -24.30
C LYS A 15 14.02 -6.14 -22.79
N LYS A 16 15.18 -6.62 -22.28
CA LYS A 16 15.45 -6.63 -20.85
C LYS A 16 15.12 -5.22 -20.36
N SER A 17 14.08 -5.08 -19.58
CA SER A 17 13.78 -3.84 -18.88
C SER A 17 15.02 -3.47 -18.09
N ALA A 18 15.48 -2.25 -18.24
CA ALA A 18 16.62 -1.77 -17.47
C ALA A 18 16.20 -1.76 -15.99
N ILE A 19 17.05 -2.27 -15.11
CA ILE A 19 16.86 -2.18 -13.67
C ILE A 19 16.91 -0.69 -13.31
N MET A 20 15.82 -0.14 -12.79
CA MET A 20 15.69 1.28 -12.47
C MET A 20 15.99 1.57 -11.00
N ILE A 21 15.88 0.55 -10.14
CA ILE A 21 16.20 0.65 -8.71
C ILE A 21 17.71 0.89 -8.53
N ASP A 22 18.09 1.96 -7.86
CA ASP A 22 19.47 2.21 -7.46
C ASP A 22 19.80 1.37 -6.21
N THR A 23 20.57 0.30 -6.39
CA THR A 23 20.95 -0.63 -5.33
C THR A 23 21.86 -0.03 -4.25
N ARG A 24 22.37 1.19 -4.46
CA ARG A 24 23.18 1.92 -3.46
C ARG A 24 22.33 2.71 -2.48
N LEU A 25 21.03 2.79 -2.73
CA LEU A 25 20.05 3.47 -1.88
C LEU A 25 19.13 2.46 -1.22
N PRO A 26 18.66 2.72 0.00
CA PRO A 26 17.59 1.93 0.56
C PRO A 26 16.37 1.89 -0.36
N LEU A 27 15.82 0.70 -0.57
CA LEU A 27 14.53 0.52 -1.23
C LEU A 27 13.45 0.45 -0.16
N THR A 28 12.45 1.31 -0.27
CA THR A 28 11.36 1.45 0.69
C THR A 28 10.01 1.26 0.00
N ASP A 29 9.01 0.80 0.76
CA ASP A 29 7.61 0.80 0.36
C ASP A 29 6.80 1.38 1.53
N LEU A 30 6.32 2.62 1.38
CA LEU A 30 5.67 3.39 2.44
C LEU A 30 4.14 3.29 2.38
N HIS A 31 3.61 2.68 1.32
CA HIS A 31 2.18 2.50 1.12
C HIS A 31 1.91 1.06 0.68
N ARG A 32 1.84 0.16 1.67
CA ARG A 32 1.64 -1.27 1.44
C ARG A 32 0.63 -1.82 2.43
N HIS A 33 -0.53 -2.22 1.91
CA HIS A 33 -1.57 -2.85 2.71
C HIS A 33 -1.18 -4.30 3.05
N LEU A 34 -1.14 -4.59 4.35
CA LEU A 34 -0.89 -5.94 4.84
C LEU A 34 -2.06 -6.87 4.51
N ASP A 35 -3.28 -6.37 4.70
CA ASP A 35 -4.54 -7.04 4.39
C ASP A 35 -4.83 -7.10 2.87
N GLY A 36 -4.21 -6.24 2.07
CA GLY A 36 -4.19 -6.29 0.60
C GLY A 36 -3.06 -7.15 0.01
N ASN A 37 -2.19 -7.72 0.86
CA ASN A 37 -1.10 -8.60 0.43
C ASN A 37 -1.21 -10.00 1.04
N ILE A 38 -2.39 -10.61 1.00
CA ILE A 38 -2.59 -12.00 1.38
C ILE A 38 -2.40 -12.88 0.14
N ARG A 39 -1.42 -13.77 0.20
CA ARG A 39 -1.08 -14.66 -0.92
C ARG A 39 -2.27 -15.53 -1.31
N ALA A 40 -2.54 -15.70 -2.60
CA ALA A 40 -3.61 -16.57 -3.08
C ALA A 40 -3.47 -18.02 -2.56
N GLN A 41 -2.23 -18.51 -2.39
CA GLN A 41 -1.98 -19.82 -1.76
C GLN A 41 -2.43 -19.83 -0.29
N THR A 42 -2.15 -18.76 0.46
CA THR A 42 -2.55 -18.64 1.87
C THR A 42 -4.07 -18.56 2.00
N ILE A 43 -4.75 -17.86 1.09
CA ILE A 43 -6.22 -17.85 1.02
C ILE A 43 -6.75 -19.27 0.84
N LEU A 44 -6.16 -20.05 -0.08
CA LEU A 44 -6.57 -21.43 -0.32
C LEU A 44 -6.32 -22.33 0.90
N ASP A 45 -5.17 -22.21 1.53
CA ASP A 45 -4.79 -23.00 2.72
C ASP A 45 -5.71 -22.71 3.91
N LEU A 46 -5.90 -21.42 4.24
CA LEU A 46 -6.76 -20.99 5.35
C LEU A 46 -8.24 -21.28 5.08
N GLY A 47 -8.69 -21.11 3.83
CA GLY A 47 -10.05 -21.49 3.44
C GLY A 47 -10.33 -22.97 3.71
N ARG A 48 -9.39 -23.86 3.39
CA ARG A 48 -9.46 -25.29 3.70
C ARG A 48 -9.38 -25.55 5.20
N GLN A 49 -8.43 -24.89 5.88
CA GLN A 49 -8.25 -25.04 7.33
C GLN A 49 -9.52 -24.69 8.13
N PHE A 50 -10.22 -23.63 7.74
CA PHE A 50 -11.43 -23.16 8.39
C PHE A 50 -12.73 -23.67 7.74
N ASN A 51 -12.61 -24.58 6.77
CA ASN A 51 -13.74 -25.18 6.04
C ASN A 51 -14.68 -24.10 5.43
N LEU A 52 -14.10 -23.08 4.82
CA LEU A 52 -14.84 -21.97 4.19
C LEU A 52 -15.12 -22.29 2.72
N ALA A 53 -16.31 -21.92 2.24
CA ALA A 53 -16.66 -22.04 0.83
C ALA A 53 -15.92 -20.96 0.03
N LEU A 54 -14.80 -21.34 -0.60
CA LEU A 54 -14.09 -20.47 -1.53
C LEU A 54 -14.72 -20.54 -2.93
N PRO A 55 -14.50 -19.51 -3.78
CA PRO A 55 -15.03 -19.50 -5.16
C PRO A 55 -14.35 -20.53 -6.07
N ALA A 56 -13.24 -21.14 -5.62
CA ALA A 56 -12.48 -22.15 -6.34
C ALA A 56 -11.64 -23.00 -5.38
N ASP A 57 -11.23 -24.19 -5.82
CA ASP A 57 -10.55 -25.20 -5.00
C ASP A 57 -9.05 -25.39 -5.38
N SER A 58 -8.59 -24.72 -6.44
CA SER A 58 -7.19 -24.72 -6.87
C SER A 58 -6.63 -23.31 -6.99
N LEU A 59 -5.31 -23.19 -6.91
CA LEU A 59 -4.64 -21.88 -7.01
C LEU A 59 -4.90 -21.22 -8.37
N GLU A 60 -4.91 -21.99 -9.45
CA GLU A 60 -5.12 -21.48 -10.81
C GLU A 60 -6.52 -20.89 -10.96
N THR A 61 -7.54 -21.61 -10.51
CA THR A 61 -8.95 -21.18 -10.61
C THR A 61 -9.32 -20.14 -9.56
N LEU A 62 -8.60 -20.05 -8.41
CA LEU A 62 -8.83 -19.05 -7.38
C LEU A 62 -8.29 -17.68 -7.76
N ARG A 63 -7.12 -17.59 -8.43
CA ARG A 63 -6.45 -16.33 -8.76
C ARG A 63 -7.37 -15.27 -9.37
N PRO A 64 -8.21 -15.55 -10.37
CA PRO A 64 -9.09 -14.53 -10.97
C PRO A 64 -10.12 -13.93 -9.99
N HIS A 65 -10.38 -14.59 -8.87
CA HIS A 65 -11.32 -14.13 -7.84
C HIS A 65 -10.64 -13.23 -6.79
N VAL A 66 -9.35 -13.43 -6.56
CA VAL A 66 -8.59 -12.77 -5.48
C VAL A 66 -7.52 -11.81 -6.01
N GLN A 67 -7.29 -11.79 -7.33
CA GLN A 67 -6.35 -10.88 -7.98
C GLN A 67 -7.04 -10.11 -9.11
N ILE A 68 -6.55 -8.91 -9.38
CA ILE A 68 -6.97 -8.09 -10.50
C ILE A 68 -6.41 -8.70 -11.78
N THR A 69 -7.29 -9.00 -12.72
CA THR A 69 -6.92 -9.53 -14.05
C THR A 69 -7.21 -8.53 -15.17
N LYS A 70 -7.99 -7.50 -14.87
CA LYS A 70 -8.32 -6.34 -15.70
C LYS A 70 -8.68 -5.18 -14.79
N ASN A 71 -8.55 -3.94 -15.29
CA ASN A 71 -8.92 -2.77 -14.51
C ASN A 71 -10.37 -2.87 -14.04
N GLU A 72 -10.60 -2.55 -12.78
CA GLU A 72 -11.93 -2.45 -12.21
C GLU A 72 -12.56 -1.08 -12.60
N PRO A 73 -13.90 -0.96 -12.63
CA PRO A 73 -14.55 0.26 -13.05
C PRO A 73 -14.32 1.45 -12.11
N ASP A 74 -14.09 1.16 -10.83
CA ASP A 74 -13.92 2.14 -9.76
C ASP A 74 -13.21 1.53 -8.54
N LEU A 75 -12.87 2.39 -7.58
CA LEU A 75 -12.22 2.02 -6.32
C LEU A 75 -13.06 1.00 -5.51
N VAL A 76 -14.38 1.16 -5.43
CA VAL A 76 -15.24 0.27 -4.62
C VAL A 76 -15.23 -1.15 -5.18
N SER A 77 -15.28 -1.28 -6.51
CA SER A 77 -15.17 -2.57 -7.20
C SER A 77 -13.81 -3.23 -6.98
N PHE A 78 -12.73 -2.45 -6.92
CA PHE A 78 -11.39 -2.94 -6.58
C PHE A 78 -11.34 -3.47 -5.14
N LEU A 79 -11.85 -2.69 -4.17
CA LEU A 79 -11.88 -3.08 -2.74
C LEU A 79 -12.59 -4.41 -2.50
N ALA A 80 -13.62 -4.74 -3.29
CA ALA A 80 -14.32 -6.02 -3.18
C ALA A 80 -13.43 -7.26 -3.44
N LYS A 81 -12.26 -7.09 -4.09
CA LYS A 81 -11.29 -8.18 -4.28
C LYS A 81 -10.53 -8.53 -3.01
N LEU A 82 -10.37 -7.58 -2.09
CA LEU A 82 -9.71 -7.81 -0.80
C LEU A 82 -10.52 -8.75 0.10
N ASP A 83 -11.85 -8.76 -0.05
CA ASP A 83 -12.77 -9.52 0.80
C ASP A 83 -12.39 -11.00 0.96
N TRP A 84 -11.93 -11.66 -0.10
CA TRP A 84 -11.55 -13.07 -0.02
C TRP A 84 -10.32 -13.29 0.86
N GLY A 85 -9.36 -12.34 0.83
CA GLY A 85 -8.19 -12.38 1.70
C GLY A 85 -8.56 -12.28 3.17
N VAL A 86 -9.45 -11.34 3.50
CA VAL A 86 -9.86 -11.08 4.90
C VAL A 86 -10.82 -12.16 5.41
N LYS A 87 -11.71 -12.69 4.55
CA LYS A 87 -12.68 -13.75 4.92
C LYS A 87 -12.03 -15.03 5.44
N VAL A 88 -10.79 -15.32 5.07
CA VAL A 88 -10.11 -16.54 5.52
C VAL A 88 -9.35 -16.36 6.84
N LEU A 89 -9.33 -15.16 7.43
CA LEU A 89 -8.66 -14.89 8.70
C LEU A 89 -9.49 -15.40 9.89
N GLY A 90 -9.63 -16.72 10.00
CA GLY A 90 -10.49 -17.39 10.97
C GLY A 90 -9.93 -17.45 12.40
N SER A 91 -8.73 -16.94 12.65
CA SER A 91 -8.10 -16.91 13.97
C SER A 91 -7.00 -15.84 14.06
N LEU A 92 -6.58 -15.51 15.28
CA LEU A 92 -5.44 -14.61 15.51
C LEU A 92 -4.12 -15.21 14.95
N ASP A 93 -3.96 -16.53 14.96
CA ASP A 93 -2.82 -17.19 14.33
C ASP A 93 -2.80 -17.01 12.81
N ALA A 94 -3.96 -16.97 12.16
CA ALA A 94 -4.06 -16.66 10.73
C ALA A 94 -3.63 -15.21 10.46
N CYS A 95 -4.05 -14.25 11.30
CA CYS A 95 -3.61 -12.85 11.20
C CYS A 95 -2.09 -12.73 11.40
N ARG A 96 -1.53 -13.42 12.39
CA ARG A 96 -0.08 -13.47 12.61
C ARG A 96 0.67 -14.08 11.43
N ARG A 97 0.15 -15.17 10.84
CA ARG A 97 0.73 -15.81 9.65
C ARG A 97 0.82 -14.85 8.47
N VAL A 98 -0.26 -14.16 8.13
CA VAL A 98 -0.24 -13.23 6.98
C VAL A 98 0.66 -12.03 7.23
N ALA A 99 0.77 -11.56 8.47
CA ALA A 99 1.70 -10.50 8.84
C ALA A 99 3.17 -10.95 8.67
N TYR A 100 3.50 -12.16 9.09
CA TYR A 100 4.82 -12.76 8.88
C TYR A 100 5.14 -12.96 7.39
N GLU A 101 4.17 -13.47 6.60
CA GLU A 101 4.31 -13.66 5.15
C GLU A 101 4.53 -12.34 4.42
N ASN A 102 3.94 -11.22 4.88
CA ASN A 102 4.19 -9.89 4.35
C ASN A 102 5.66 -9.47 4.48
N MET A 103 6.30 -9.81 5.60
CA MET A 103 7.73 -9.53 5.81
C MET A 103 8.62 -10.40 4.93
N GLU A 104 8.24 -11.67 4.73
CA GLU A 104 8.91 -12.55 3.78
C GLU A 104 8.83 -12.01 2.35
N ASP A 105 7.66 -11.54 1.92
CA ASP A 105 7.46 -10.95 0.59
C ASP A 105 8.25 -9.64 0.44
N ALA A 106 8.29 -8.80 1.47
CA ALA A 106 9.12 -7.60 1.48
C ALA A 106 10.60 -7.93 1.25
N ALA A 107 11.13 -8.93 1.95
CA ALA A 107 12.50 -9.39 1.78
C ALA A 107 12.77 -9.97 0.38
N ARG A 108 11.87 -10.81 -0.14
CA ARG A 108 11.97 -11.39 -1.50
C ARG A 108 11.99 -10.31 -2.58
N ASN A 109 11.30 -9.20 -2.34
CA ASN A 109 11.24 -8.05 -3.25
C ASN A 109 12.43 -7.10 -3.09
N GLY A 110 13.34 -7.38 -2.14
CA GLY A 110 14.55 -6.59 -1.90
C GLY A 110 14.30 -5.29 -1.15
N LEU A 111 13.16 -5.18 -0.45
CA LEU A 111 12.89 -4.03 0.41
C LEU A 111 13.84 -4.04 1.63
N HIS A 112 14.31 -2.87 1.99
CA HIS A 112 15.11 -2.66 3.20
C HIS A 112 14.27 -2.13 4.34
N TYR A 113 13.20 -1.40 4.00
CA TYR A 113 12.25 -0.82 4.93
C TYR A 113 10.84 -0.81 4.35
N VAL A 114 9.84 -1.11 5.17
CA VAL A 114 8.43 -1.13 4.78
C VAL A 114 7.55 -0.51 5.85
N GLU A 115 6.56 0.26 5.45
CA GLU A 115 5.46 0.71 6.31
C GLU A 115 4.21 -0.08 5.95
N LEU A 116 3.90 -1.08 6.78
CA LEU A 116 2.75 -1.94 6.59
C LEU A 116 1.52 -1.31 7.25
N ARG A 117 0.51 -1.03 6.42
CA ARG A 117 -0.78 -0.53 6.90
C ARG A 117 -1.81 -1.65 6.92
N PHE A 118 -2.70 -1.65 7.91
CA PHE A 118 -3.72 -2.67 8.07
C PHE A 118 -4.94 -2.14 8.81
N SER A 119 -6.11 -2.67 8.47
CA SER A 119 -7.38 -2.41 9.15
C SER A 119 -7.71 -3.54 10.11
N PRO A 120 -7.52 -3.39 11.42
CA PRO A 120 -7.77 -4.48 12.36
C PRO A 120 -9.25 -4.83 12.48
N GLY A 121 -10.16 -3.87 12.28
CA GLY A 121 -11.60 -4.11 12.28
C GLY A 121 -12.05 -4.91 11.06
N TYR A 122 -11.55 -4.55 9.87
CA TYR A 122 -11.80 -5.28 8.63
C TYR A 122 -11.28 -6.72 8.71
N MET A 123 -10.05 -6.91 9.21
CA MET A 123 -9.46 -8.24 9.42
C MET A 123 -10.24 -9.09 10.44
N ALA A 124 -10.88 -8.45 11.44
CA ALA A 124 -11.61 -9.11 12.50
C ALA A 124 -13.05 -9.49 12.12
N MET A 125 -13.70 -8.73 11.23
CA MET A 125 -15.16 -8.66 11.12
C MET A 125 -15.83 -9.97 10.73
N THR A 126 -15.27 -10.73 9.79
CA THR A 126 -15.90 -11.96 9.29
C THR A 126 -16.04 -13.03 10.38
N HIS A 127 -15.07 -13.14 11.26
CA HIS A 127 -15.02 -14.15 12.33
C HIS A 127 -15.20 -13.56 13.73
N ASN A 128 -15.57 -12.28 13.80
CA ASN A 128 -15.80 -11.55 15.04
C ASN A 128 -14.61 -11.71 16.03
N LEU A 129 -13.39 -11.57 15.50
CA LEU A 129 -12.18 -11.62 16.31
C LEU A 129 -12.07 -10.37 17.20
N PRO A 130 -11.40 -10.45 18.37
CA PRO A 130 -11.13 -9.25 19.16
C PRO A 130 -10.17 -8.33 18.41
N VAL A 131 -10.58 -7.10 18.12
CA VAL A 131 -9.80 -6.13 17.32
C VAL A 131 -8.40 -5.91 17.90
N ALA A 132 -8.27 -5.70 19.22
CA ALA A 132 -6.98 -5.57 19.88
C ALA A 132 -6.11 -6.83 19.75
N GLY A 133 -6.74 -8.03 19.75
CA GLY A 133 -6.03 -9.29 19.50
C GLY A 133 -5.49 -9.39 18.08
N VAL A 134 -6.23 -8.88 17.07
CA VAL A 134 -5.72 -8.80 15.68
C VAL A 134 -4.51 -7.88 15.63
N VAL A 135 -4.56 -6.71 16.29
CA VAL A 135 -3.41 -5.78 16.36
C VAL A 135 -2.18 -6.47 16.98
N GLU A 136 -2.36 -7.17 18.10
CA GLU A 136 -1.28 -7.93 18.74
C GLU A 136 -0.69 -9.01 17.83
N ALA A 137 -1.54 -9.79 17.17
CA ALA A 137 -1.13 -10.83 16.23
C ALA A 137 -0.33 -10.29 15.05
N VAL A 138 -0.74 -9.14 14.50
CA VAL A 138 -0.01 -8.44 13.43
C VAL A 138 1.35 -7.96 13.93
N ILE A 139 1.42 -7.33 15.09
CA ILE A 139 2.68 -6.88 15.71
C ILE A 139 3.65 -8.07 15.87
N ASP A 140 3.17 -9.20 16.37
CA ASP A 140 3.99 -10.39 16.59
C ASP A 140 4.52 -10.97 15.27
N GLY A 141 3.65 -11.09 14.25
CA GLY A 141 4.03 -11.59 12.93
C GLY A 141 5.07 -10.71 12.26
N VAL A 142 4.86 -9.39 12.26
CA VAL A 142 5.81 -8.43 11.68
C VAL A 142 7.14 -8.44 12.42
N ARG A 143 7.14 -8.45 13.74
CA ARG A 143 8.37 -8.51 14.54
C ARG A 143 9.16 -9.79 14.30
N GLN A 144 8.49 -10.93 14.20
CA GLN A 144 9.15 -12.19 13.90
C GLN A 144 9.76 -12.13 12.49
N GLY A 145 8.98 -11.74 11.48
CA GLY A 145 9.46 -11.64 10.10
C GLY A 145 10.60 -10.62 9.93
N SER A 146 10.54 -9.48 10.64
CA SER A 146 11.63 -8.49 10.63
C SER A 146 12.96 -9.10 11.14
N ARG A 147 12.91 -9.88 12.22
CA ARG A 147 14.11 -10.58 12.73
C ARG A 147 14.64 -11.64 11.77
N ASP A 148 13.73 -12.44 11.19
CA ASP A 148 14.10 -13.60 10.37
C ASP A 148 14.63 -13.19 9.00
N TYR A 149 14.09 -12.10 8.44
CA TYR A 149 14.41 -11.64 7.07
C TYR A 149 15.25 -10.36 7.02
N GLY A 150 15.45 -9.69 8.14
CA GLY A 150 16.31 -8.50 8.22
C GLY A 150 15.73 -7.25 7.53
N VAL A 151 14.41 -7.19 7.28
CA VAL A 151 13.72 -6.02 6.77
C VAL A 151 13.18 -5.21 7.94
N ASP A 152 13.49 -3.91 7.96
CA ASP A 152 12.95 -3.02 8.99
C ASP A 152 11.51 -2.63 8.66
N ALA A 153 10.63 -2.59 9.65
CA ALA A 153 9.20 -2.31 9.44
C ALA A 153 8.62 -1.34 10.47
N ARG A 154 7.60 -0.60 10.05
CA ARG A 154 6.70 0.16 10.91
C ARG A 154 5.26 -0.23 10.58
N LEU A 155 4.37 -0.10 11.58
CA LEU A 155 2.94 -0.37 11.44
C LEU A 155 2.14 0.92 11.42
N ILE A 156 1.22 0.99 10.47
CA ILE A 156 0.23 2.06 10.33
C ILE A 156 -1.15 1.44 10.55
N GLY A 157 -1.90 1.95 11.52
CA GLY A 157 -3.28 1.53 11.73
C GLY A 157 -4.20 2.24 10.74
N ILE A 158 -5.07 1.48 10.07
CA ILE A 158 -6.12 2.03 9.21
C ILE A 158 -7.42 2.15 10.00
N LEU A 159 -8.12 3.27 9.80
CA LEU A 159 -9.54 3.38 10.05
C LEU A 159 -10.28 3.17 8.72
N SER A 160 -11.09 2.12 8.64
CA SER A 160 -11.82 1.75 7.42
C SER A 160 -13.09 2.59 7.30
N ARG A 161 -12.98 3.77 6.67
CA ARG A 161 -14.08 4.75 6.55
C ARG A 161 -15.38 4.16 6.00
N THR A 162 -15.29 3.17 5.14
CA THR A 162 -16.44 2.47 4.51
C THR A 162 -17.42 1.89 5.54
N PHE A 163 -16.93 1.52 6.72
CA PHE A 163 -17.76 0.94 7.78
C PHE A 163 -18.34 1.98 8.75
N GLY A 164 -18.03 3.27 8.54
CA GLY A 164 -18.57 4.40 9.29
C GLY A 164 -17.86 4.70 10.61
N GLU A 165 -18.26 5.80 11.23
CA GLU A 165 -17.60 6.40 12.40
C GLU A 165 -17.51 5.44 13.60
N GLU A 166 -18.59 4.73 13.91
CA GLU A 166 -18.65 3.83 15.07
C GLU A 166 -17.71 2.62 14.92
N ALA A 167 -17.67 2.02 13.74
CA ALA A 167 -16.73 0.92 13.46
C ALA A 167 -15.27 1.40 13.53
N CYS A 168 -14.99 2.59 13.02
CA CYS A 168 -13.66 3.22 13.11
C CYS A 168 -13.26 3.56 14.56
N LEU A 169 -14.23 3.85 15.46
CA LEU A 169 -13.91 4.00 16.89
C LEU A 169 -13.45 2.67 17.50
N ALA A 170 -14.10 1.56 17.15
CA ALA A 170 -13.67 0.24 17.63
C ALA A 170 -12.29 -0.16 17.08
N GLU A 171 -11.98 0.17 15.82
CA GLU A 171 -10.64 0.01 15.24
C GLU A 171 -9.60 0.83 16.01
N LEU A 172 -9.89 2.11 16.23
CA LEU A 172 -9.02 3.02 16.96
C LEU A 172 -8.75 2.55 18.39
N ASP A 173 -9.77 2.10 19.10
CA ASP A 173 -9.62 1.58 20.48
C ASP A 173 -8.72 0.33 20.50
N GLY A 174 -8.84 -0.56 19.51
CA GLY A 174 -7.96 -1.71 19.35
C GLY A 174 -6.51 -1.33 19.07
N LEU A 175 -6.28 -0.32 18.21
CA LEU A 175 -4.96 0.21 17.93
C LEU A 175 -4.35 0.91 19.15
N LEU A 176 -5.13 1.70 19.88
CA LEU A 176 -4.69 2.42 21.09
C LEU A 176 -4.30 1.47 22.23
N ALA A 177 -4.89 0.27 22.32
CA ALA A 177 -4.45 -0.76 23.26
C ALA A 177 -2.99 -1.19 23.06
N HIS A 178 -2.44 -0.97 21.86
CA HIS A 178 -1.07 -1.30 21.47
C HIS A 178 -0.31 -0.08 20.92
N ARG A 179 -0.63 1.12 21.41
CA ARG A 179 -0.20 2.40 20.85
C ARG A 179 1.32 2.53 20.63
N ASP A 180 2.13 1.91 21.51
CA ASP A 180 3.60 2.01 21.45
C ASP A 180 4.21 1.22 20.27
N HIS A 181 3.39 0.46 19.54
CA HIS A 181 3.77 -0.35 18.39
C HIS A 181 3.20 0.14 17.07
N ILE A 182 2.33 1.15 17.13
CA ILE A 182 1.75 1.80 15.97
C ILE A 182 2.45 3.15 15.77
N THR A 183 2.92 3.38 14.56
CA THR A 183 3.71 4.57 14.22
C THR A 183 2.85 5.68 13.64
N ALA A 184 1.79 5.32 12.92
CA ALA A 184 0.91 6.29 12.27
C ALA A 184 -0.53 5.78 12.21
N LEU A 185 -1.45 6.72 11.96
CA LEU A 185 -2.86 6.46 11.67
C LEU A 185 -3.17 6.86 10.23
N ASP A 186 -4.00 6.06 9.56
CA ASP A 186 -4.48 6.28 8.19
C ASP A 186 -6.00 6.19 8.12
N LEU A 187 -6.59 6.77 7.08
CA LEU A 187 -8.01 6.68 6.74
C LEU A 187 -8.14 6.14 5.32
N ALA A 188 -8.67 4.94 5.15
CA ALA A 188 -8.79 4.29 3.85
C ALA A 188 -10.20 3.74 3.59
N GLY A 189 -10.52 3.46 2.32
CA GLY A 189 -11.81 2.93 1.88
C GLY A 189 -12.56 3.91 0.98
N ASP A 190 -13.90 3.85 0.97
CA ASP A 190 -14.76 4.67 0.10
C ASP A 190 -14.65 6.17 0.43
N GLU A 191 -13.76 6.84 -0.31
CA GLU A 191 -13.44 8.25 -0.11
C GLU A 191 -14.64 9.16 -0.44
N LEU A 192 -15.43 8.81 -1.45
CA LEU A 192 -16.58 9.61 -1.88
C LEU A 192 -17.78 9.47 -0.93
N GLY A 193 -18.01 8.25 -0.43
CA GLY A 193 -19.14 7.97 0.47
C GLY A 193 -18.92 8.46 1.90
N PHE A 194 -17.65 8.51 2.35
CA PHE A 194 -17.29 8.80 3.73
C PHE A 194 -16.16 9.83 3.83
N PRO A 195 -16.46 11.14 3.71
CA PRO A 195 -15.44 12.19 3.73
C PRO A 195 -14.69 12.27 5.07
N GLY A 196 -13.46 12.78 5.05
CA GLY A 196 -12.59 12.87 6.22
C GLY A 196 -13.18 13.66 7.40
N SER A 197 -14.09 14.60 7.14
CA SER A 197 -14.79 15.40 8.18
C SER A 197 -15.52 14.56 9.22
N LEU A 198 -15.95 13.35 8.89
CA LEU A 198 -16.60 12.43 9.80
C LEU A 198 -15.64 11.89 10.88
N PHE A 199 -14.33 11.95 10.65
CA PHE A 199 -13.33 11.27 11.46
C PHE A 199 -12.43 12.21 12.29
N LEU A 200 -12.79 13.49 12.43
CA LEU A 200 -11.99 14.49 13.15
C LEU A 200 -11.61 14.05 14.56
N ASN A 201 -12.57 13.53 15.32
CA ASN A 201 -12.33 13.08 16.70
C ASN A 201 -11.40 11.86 16.74
N HIS A 202 -11.49 10.96 15.77
CA HIS A 202 -10.62 9.80 15.66
C HIS A 202 -9.16 10.22 15.46
N PHE A 203 -8.92 11.16 14.54
CA PHE A 203 -7.59 11.66 14.24
C PHE A 203 -7.02 12.52 15.36
N ASN A 204 -7.86 13.28 16.10
CA ASN A 204 -7.43 13.95 17.31
C ASN A 204 -6.84 12.94 18.32
N ARG A 205 -7.56 11.84 18.59
CA ARG A 205 -7.08 10.78 19.51
C ARG A 205 -5.79 10.11 19.01
N GLY A 206 -5.63 9.92 17.70
CA GLY A 206 -4.39 9.41 17.10
C GLY A 206 -3.21 10.36 17.32
N ARG A 207 -3.42 11.67 17.12
CA ARG A 207 -2.40 12.70 17.41
C ARG A 207 -2.05 12.76 18.90
N ASP A 208 -3.05 12.67 19.78
CA ASP A 208 -2.86 12.62 21.22
C ASP A 208 -2.07 11.39 21.69
N ALA A 209 -2.14 10.29 20.92
CA ALA A 209 -1.31 9.11 21.13
C ALA A 209 0.16 9.28 20.65
N GLY A 210 0.46 10.40 19.98
CA GLY A 210 1.79 10.71 19.44
C GLY A 210 2.05 10.10 18.05
N TRP A 211 1.01 9.62 17.35
CA TRP A 211 1.14 9.03 16.03
C TRP A 211 1.26 10.07 14.93
N HIS A 212 2.04 9.74 13.91
CA HIS A 212 2.00 10.45 12.64
C HIS A 212 0.66 10.20 11.94
N ILE A 213 0.31 11.09 10.99
CA ILE A 213 -0.92 10.96 10.21
C ILE A 213 -0.55 10.88 8.72
N THR A 214 -1.03 9.85 8.07
CA THR A 214 -1.17 9.76 6.60
C THR A 214 -2.64 9.55 6.28
N VAL A 215 -3.11 9.91 5.09
CA VAL A 215 -4.53 9.79 4.73
C VAL A 215 -4.63 9.46 3.24
N HIS A 216 -5.40 8.43 2.88
CA HIS A 216 -5.86 8.25 1.51
C HIS A 216 -6.76 9.43 1.15
N ALA A 217 -6.28 10.30 0.28
CA ALA A 217 -7.00 11.49 -0.12
C ALA A 217 -6.66 11.90 -1.56
N GLY A 218 -7.64 12.39 -2.30
CA GLY A 218 -7.47 12.75 -3.69
C GLY A 218 -7.16 11.55 -4.59
N GLU A 219 -7.67 10.39 -4.25
CA GLU A 219 -7.68 9.21 -5.10
C GLU A 219 -8.97 9.18 -5.93
N ALA A 220 -10.12 9.03 -5.28
CA ALA A 220 -11.44 9.06 -5.90
C ALA A 220 -12.10 10.44 -5.80
N ALA A 221 -11.90 11.17 -4.70
CA ALA A 221 -12.36 12.55 -4.51
C ALA A 221 -11.35 13.57 -5.06
N GLY A 222 -11.77 14.84 -5.14
CA GLY A 222 -10.95 15.92 -5.68
C GLY A 222 -9.89 16.49 -4.71
N PRO A 223 -9.22 17.60 -5.10
CA PRO A 223 -8.19 18.26 -4.29
C PRO A 223 -8.68 18.71 -2.91
N GLU A 224 -9.97 18.98 -2.76
CA GLU A 224 -10.60 19.35 -1.49
C GLU A 224 -10.43 18.29 -0.41
N SER A 225 -10.44 17.00 -0.80
CA SER A 225 -10.17 15.89 0.13
C SER A 225 -8.73 15.93 0.66
N ILE A 226 -7.78 16.29 -0.18
CA ILE A 226 -6.37 16.46 0.22
C ILE A 226 -6.24 17.65 1.18
N TRP A 227 -6.85 18.80 0.85
CA TRP A 227 -6.87 19.95 1.75
C TRP A 227 -7.47 19.62 3.11
N GLN A 228 -8.56 18.84 3.13
CA GLN A 228 -9.20 18.39 4.36
C GLN A 228 -8.27 17.48 5.17
N ALA A 229 -7.64 16.50 4.52
CA ALA A 229 -6.68 15.61 5.17
C ALA A 229 -5.56 16.40 5.88
N ILE A 230 -5.02 17.43 5.22
CA ILE A 230 -3.93 18.24 5.77
C ILE A 230 -4.43 19.15 6.90
N ARG A 231 -5.47 19.94 6.65
CA ARG A 231 -5.90 21.02 7.54
C ARG A 231 -6.69 20.56 8.75
N GLU A 232 -7.48 19.50 8.58
CA GLU A 232 -8.42 19.04 9.59
C GLU A 232 -7.93 17.74 10.28
N LEU A 233 -7.43 16.77 9.51
CA LEU A 233 -6.95 15.52 10.08
C LEU A 233 -5.49 15.59 10.53
N GLY A 234 -4.71 16.56 10.01
CA GLY A 234 -3.30 16.76 10.37
C GLY A 234 -2.35 15.85 9.60
N ALA A 235 -2.71 15.46 8.38
CA ALA A 235 -1.87 14.63 7.54
C ALA A 235 -0.54 15.31 7.20
N VAL A 236 0.56 14.60 7.40
CA VAL A 236 1.92 14.98 7.01
C VAL A 236 2.38 14.24 5.76
N ARG A 237 1.61 13.24 5.32
CA ARG A 237 1.72 12.55 4.05
C ARG A 237 0.32 12.24 3.51
N ILE A 238 0.23 12.09 2.20
CA ILE A 238 -1.00 11.81 1.47
C ILE A 238 -0.85 10.50 0.69
N GLY A 239 -1.73 9.54 0.95
CA GLY A 239 -1.88 8.34 0.14
C GLY A 239 -2.51 8.68 -1.20
N HIS A 240 -1.93 8.21 -2.30
CA HIS A 240 -2.27 8.44 -3.70
C HIS A 240 -2.14 9.90 -4.14
N GLY A 241 -3.02 10.78 -3.70
CA GLY A 241 -2.99 12.23 -3.98
C GLY A 241 -3.07 12.60 -5.46
N VAL A 242 -3.56 11.71 -6.35
CA VAL A 242 -3.50 11.89 -7.81
C VAL A 242 -4.26 13.12 -8.29
N LYS A 243 -5.24 13.59 -7.52
CA LYS A 243 -6.03 14.78 -7.82
C LYS A 243 -5.37 16.10 -7.43
N ALA A 244 -4.20 16.06 -6.76
CA ALA A 244 -3.47 17.29 -6.41
C ALA A 244 -3.13 18.14 -7.64
N VAL A 245 -2.89 17.52 -8.80
CA VAL A 245 -2.60 18.23 -10.07
C VAL A 245 -3.72 19.14 -10.56
N GLU A 246 -4.94 18.96 -10.06
CA GLU A 246 -6.11 19.76 -10.44
C GLU A 246 -6.14 21.11 -9.69
N ASP A 247 -5.30 21.30 -8.66
CA ASP A 247 -5.20 22.53 -7.87
C ASP A 247 -3.72 23.00 -7.76
N PRO A 248 -3.29 24.00 -8.57
CA PRO A 248 -1.93 24.53 -8.51
C PRO A 248 -1.52 25.07 -7.13
N ALA A 249 -2.45 25.66 -6.36
CA ALA A 249 -2.16 26.17 -5.03
C ALA A 249 -1.88 25.03 -4.04
N LEU A 250 -2.55 23.88 -4.20
CA LEU A 250 -2.27 22.67 -3.44
C LEU A 250 -0.89 22.11 -3.81
N MET A 251 -0.54 22.09 -5.08
CA MET A 251 0.78 21.64 -5.55
C MET A 251 1.91 22.46 -4.93
N ASP A 252 1.78 23.80 -4.97
CA ASP A 252 2.73 24.71 -4.35
C ASP A 252 2.82 24.47 -2.85
N PHE A 253 1.69 24.33 -2.17
CA PHE A 253 1.63 24.09 -0.73
C PHE A 253 2.31 22.78 -0.32
N LEU A 254 2.04 21.67 -1.04
CA LEU A 254 2.67 20.38 -0.77
C LEU A 254 4.20 20.45 -0.89
N ALA A 255 4.70 21.13 -1.93
CA ALA A 255 6.13 21.33 -2.15
C ALA A 255 6.77 22.21 -1.07
N GLU A 256 6.14 23.35 -0.73
CA GLU A 256 6.65 24.30 0.27
C GLU A 256 6.66 23.73 1.69
N GLN A 257 5.63 22.96 2.05
CA GLN A 257 5.51 22.36 3.38
C GLN A 257 6.23 21.00 3.50
N GLY A 258 6.75 20.45 2.39
CA GLY A 258 7.42 19.16 2.38
C GLY A 258 6.48 17.99 2.70
N ILE A 259 5.18 18.13 2.39
CA ILE A 259 4.19 17.07 2.56
C ILE A 259 4.40 16.04 1.45
N GLY A 260 4.62 14.77 1.84
CA GLY A 260 4.89 13.69 0.91
C GLY A 260 3.63 13.15 0.23
N ILE A 261 3.79 12.65 -1.00
CA ILE A 261 2.77 11.87 -1.71
C ILE A 261 3.26 10.43 -1.88
N GLU A 262 2.44 9.50 -1.44
CA GLU A 262 2.65 8.05 -1.55
C GLU A 262 2.00 7.56 -2.85
N SER A 263 2.69 7.66 -4.00
CA SER A 263 2.13 7.29 -5.30
C SER A 263 2.14 5.78 -5.51
N CYS A 264 1.03 5.23 -6.00
CA CYS A 264 0.80 3.82 -6.29
C CYS A 264 0.35 3.68 -7.76
N LEU A 265 1.34 3.62 -8.69
CA LEU A 265 1.06 3.78 -10.12
C LEU A 265 0.08 2.72 -10.66
N THR A 266 0.40 1.44 -10.46
CA THR A 266 -0.43 0.34 -10.97
C THR A 266 -1.80 0.34 -10.34
N SER A 267 -1.89 0.59 -9.02
CA SER A 267 -3.16 0.68 -8.31
C SER A 267 -4.08 1.72 -8.93
N ASN A 268 -3.59 2.94 -9.16
CA ASN A 268 -4.41 4.02 -9.69
C ASN A 268 -4.95 3.73 -11.11
N ILE A 269 -4.29 2.83 -11.87
CA ILE A 269 -4.82 2.36 -13.15
C ILE A 269 -5.85 1.25 -12.93
N GLN A 270 -5.60 0.34 -12.00
CA GLN A 270 -6.50 -0.78 -11.73
C GLN A 270 -7.80 -0.35 -11.04
N THR A 271 -7.77 0.71 -10.23
CA THR A 271 -8.94 1.36 -9.63
C THR A 271 -9.65 2.34 -10.58
N SER A 272 -9.12 2.55 -11.79
CA SER A 272 -9.60 3.53 -12.77
C SER A 272 -9.62 4.97 -12.26
N THR A 273 -8.87 5.29 -11.21
CA THR A 273 -8.71 6.68 -10.71
C THR A 273 -7.81 7.51 -11.62
N VAL A 274 -6.92 6.83 -12.37
CA VAL A 274 -6.12 7.41 -13.46
C VAL A 274 -6.32 6.58 -14.74
N ALA A 275 -6.51 7.25 -15.87
CA ALA A 275 -6.89 6.60 -17.13
C ALA A 275 -5.79 5.68 -17.72
N SER A 276 -4.51 6.02 -17.53
CA SER A 276 -3.36 5.22 -17.97
C SER A 276 -2.08 5.70 -17.30
N LEU A 277 -1.03 4.87 -17.30
CA LEU A 277 0.29 5.24 -16.75
C LEU A 277 0.83 6.54 -17.36
N ALA A 278 0.64 6.76 -18.66
CA ALA A 278 1.09 7.99 -19.32
C ALA A 278 0.40 9.28 -18.80
N HIS A 279 -0.74 9.15 -18.13
CA HIS A 279 -1.47 10.26 -17.51
C HIS A 279 -1.28 10.32 -15.98
N HIS A 280 -0.48 9.41 -15.41
CA HIS A 280 -0.24 9.41 -13.97
C HIS A 280 0.57 10.66 -13.55
N PRO A 281 0.13 11.40 -12.51
CA PRO A 281 0.72 12.69 -12.15
C PRO A 281 2.09 12.64 -11.48
N LEU A 282 2.63 11.46 -11.16
CA LEU A 282 3.90 11.31 -10.43
C LEU A 282 5.05 12.11 -11.05
N LYS A 283 5.15 12.12 -12.39
CA LYS A 283 6.18 12.91 -13.08
C LYS A 283 6.01 14.41 -12.77
N THR A 284 4.79 14.91 -12.85
CA THR A 284 4.46 16.32 -12.55
C THR A 284 4.75 16.65 -11.10
N PHE A 285 4.46 15.76 -10.15
CA PHE A 285 4.80 15.94 -8.75
C PHE A 285 6.29 16.13 -8.54
N LEU A 286 7.12 15.27 -9.14
CA LEU A 286 8.57 15.37 -9.03
C LEU A 286 9.13 16.61 -9.71
N GLU A 287 8.58 17.02 -10.87
CA GLU A 287 8.94 18.27 -11.56
C GLU A 287 8.55 19.51 -10.74
N HIS A 288 7.53 19.41 -9.89
CA HIS A 288 7.09 20.46 -8.97
C HIS A 288 7.81 20.43 -7.60
N ASN A 289 8.83 19.57 -7.45
CA ASN A 289 9.58 19.35 -6.21
C ASN A 289 8.75 18.80 -5.03
N ILE A 290 7.62 18.18 -5.29
CA ILE A 290 6.87 17.46 -4.25
C ILE A 290 7.63 16.18 -3.90
N LEU A 291 7.66 15.82 -2.61
CA LEU A 291 8.30 14.61 -2.11
C LEU A 291 7.43 13.37 -2.44
N ALA A 292 7.26 13.10 -3.74
CA ALA A 292 6.48 11.94 -4.19
C ALA A 292 7.36 10.68 -4.24
N THR A 293 6.76 9.54 -3.89
CA THR A 293 7.41 8.22 -3.79
C THR A 293 6.73 7.21 -4.70
N ILE A 294 7.33 6.02 -4.84
CA ILE A 294 6.79 4.88 -5.59
C ILE A 294 6.51 3.76 -4.60
N ASN A 295 5.26 3.26 -4.57
CA ASN A 295 4.80 2.25 -3.64
C ASN A 295 3.90 1.23 -4.34
N THR A 296 3.59 0.11 -3.65
CA THR A 296 2.81 -0.98 -4.24
C THR A 296 1.32 -0.85 -4.03
N ASP A 297 0.86 -0.45 -2.84
CA ASP A 297 -0.52 -0.49 -2.35
C ASP A 297 -0.97 -1.91 -1.92
N ASP A 298 -1.69 -2.66 -2.76
CA ASP A 298 -2.23 -4.00 -2.50
C ASP A 298 -1.55 -5.08 -3.37
N PRO A 299 -0.26 -5.38 -3.19
CA PRO A 299 0.50 -6.18 -4.15
C PRO A 299 -0.05 -7.60 -4.34
N GLY A 300 -0.67 -8.20 -3.32
CA GLY A 300 -1.28 -9.51 -3.42
C GLY A 300 -2.52 -9.51 -4.32
N VAL A 301 -3.37 -8.49 -4.19
CA VAL A 301 -4.57 -8.29 -5.01
C VAL A 301 -4.22 -7.82 -6.41
N GLN A 302 -3.29 -6.89 -6.53
CA GLN A 302 -2.84 -6.35 -7.82
C GLN A 302 -2.01 -7.33 -8.64
N GLY A 303 -1.38 -8.32 -8.00
CA GLY A 303 -0.48 -9.27 -8.66
C GLY A 303 0.83 -8.64 -9.12
N VAL A 304 1.29 -7.59 -8.45
CA VAL A 304 2.53 -6.86 -8.72
C VAL A 304 3.43 -6.79 -7.48
N ASP A 305 4.67 -6.37 -7.68
CA ASP A 305 5.61 -6.09 -6.59
C ASP A 305 6.28 -4.73 -6.80
N ILE A 306 7.10 -4.30 -5.86
CA ILE A 306 7.79 -3.01 -5.93
C ILE A 306 8.72 -2.90 -7.14
N ARG A 307 9.29 -4.02 -7.61
CA ARG A 307 10.15 -4.01 -8.80
C ARG A 307 9.34 -3.71 -10.07
N HIS A 308 8.11 -4.24 -10.16
CA HIS A 308 7.20 -3.88 -11.25
C HIS A 308 6.93 -2.38 -11.27
N GLU A 309 6.67 -1.78 -10.11
CA GLU A 309 6.42 -0.34 -10.00
C GLU A 309 7.63 0.49 -10.48
N TYR A 310 8.85 0.12 -10.08
CA TYR A 310 10.06 0.82 -10.47
C TYR A 310 10.52 0.53 -11.92
N ASP A 311 10.50 -0.75 -12.35
CA ASP A 311 11.13 -1.17 -13.60
C ASP A 311 10.17 -1.15 -14.80
N VAL A 312 8.85 -1.13 -14.55
CA VAL A 312 7.82 -1.19 -15.60
C VAL A 312 6.88 0.01 -15.53
N ALA A 313 6.19 0.22 -14.39
CA ALA A 313 5.16 1.24 -14.29
C ALA A 313 5.73 2.66 -14.37
N ALA A 314 6.79 2.96 -13.61
CA ALA A 314 7.39 4.29 -13.58
C ALA A 314 7.97 4.73 -14.95
N PRO A 315 8.74 3.90 -15.70
CA PRO A 315 9.12 4.23 -17.07
C PRO A 315 7.93 4.43 -18.01
N ALA A 316 6.88 3.61 -17.88
CA ALA A 316 5.66 3.74 -18.70
C ALA A 316 4.85 5.02 -18.36
N ALA A 317 4.98 5.54 -17.15
CA ALA A 317 4.48 6.85 -16.74
C ALA A 317 5.36 8.02 -17.24
N GLY A 318 6.40 7.74 -18.02
CA GLY A 318 7.27 8.74 -18.63
C GLY A 318 8.34 9.30 -17.69
N LEU A 319 8.66 8.62 -16.59
CA LEU A 319 9.73 9.02 -15.69
C LEU A 319 11.10 8.64 -16.29
N SER A 320 12.05 9.56 -16.19
CA SER A 320 13.46 9.29 -16.45
C SER A 320 14.08 8.51 -15.29
N ALA A 321 15.22 7.84 -15.53
CA ALA A 321 15.98 7.18 -14.47
C ALA A 321 16.35 8.12 -13.31
N ALA A 322 16.63 9.40 -13.60
CA ALA A 322 16.91 10.40 -12.58
C ALA A 322 15.68 10.69 -11.70
N GLN A 323 14.50 10.80 -12.30
CA GLN A 323 13.25 11.03 -11.56
C GLN A 323 12.86 9.81 -10.72
N ILE A 324 13.04 8.60 -11.24
CA ILE A 324 12.81 7.35 -10.50
C ILE A 324 13.75 7.26 -9.30
N ARG A 325 15.02 7.61 -9.48
CA ARG A 325 15.98 7.70 -8.38
C ARG A 325 15.55 8.77 -7.34
N THR A 326 15.08 9.94 -7.77
CA THR A 326 14.56 10.97 -6.86
C THR A 326 13.38 10.44 -6.06
N ALA A 327 12.45 9.70 -6.67
CA ALA A 327 11.32 9.08 -5.97
C ALA A 327 11.79 8.05 -4.92
N GLN A 328 12.82 7.26 -5.24
CA GLN A 328 13.45 6.33 -4.28
C GLN A 328 14.11 7.08 -3.10
N GLU A 329 14.84 8.16 -3.36
CA GLU A 329 15.42 9.01 -2.33
C GLU A 329 14.35 9.68 -1.45
N ASN A 330 13.23 10.11 -2.05
CA ASN A 330 12.09 10.67 -1.33
C ASN A 330 11.48 9.63 -0.38
N GLY A 331 11.40 8.34 -0.77
CA GLY A 331 10.93 7.28 0.09
C GLY A 331 11.65 7.25 1.45
N LEU A 332 12.97 7.39 1.44
CA LEU A 332 13.72 7.48 2.70
C LEU A 332 13.49 8.81 3.43
N LYS A 333 13.37 9.94 2.69
CA LYS A 333 13.17 11.27 3.30
C LYS A 333 11.88 11.35 4.12
N ILE A 334 10.77 10.85 3.56
CA ILE A 334 9.43 10.96 4.18
C ILE A 334 9.05 9.73 5.02
N ALA A 335 9.88 8.70 5.09
CA ALA A 335 9.67 7.55 5.97
C ALA A 335 9.49 7.99 7.43
N PHE A 336 8.59 7.34 8.15
CA PHE A 336 8.35 7.56 9.58
C PHE A 336 9.47 6.95 10.43
N LEU A 337 10.69 7.40 10.16
CA LEU A 337 11.94 7.04 10.83
C LEU A 337 12.60 8.28 11.37
N THR A 338 13.27 8.16 12.50
CA THR A 338 14.19 9.19 13.00
C THR A 338 15.40 9.34 12.07
N ASP A 339 16.07 10.47 12.12
CA ASP A 339 17.29 10.69 11.32
C ASP A 339 18.37 9.64 11.62
N ALA A 340 18.50 9.20 12.87
CA ALA A 340 19.43 8.14 13.26
C ALA A 340 19.09 6.80 12.60
N GLU A 341 17.80 6.44 12.54
CA GLU A 341 17.34 5.22 11.87
C GLU A 341 17.52 5.30 10.34
N LYS A 342 17.26 6.45 9.73
CA LYS A 342 17.53 6.69 8.30
C LYS A 342 19.02 6.50 7.98
N GLN A 343 19.91 7.05 8.81
CA GLN A 343 21.37 6.89 8.63
C GLN A 343 21.79 5.43 8.83
N ALA A 344 21.23 4.72 9.81
CA ALA A 344 21.50 3.30 10.02
C ALA A 344 21.08 2.46 8.79
N LEU A 345 19.92 2.76 8.20
CA LEU A 345 19.45 2.07 6.99
C LEU A 345 20.36 2.33 5.78
N ILE A 346 20.83 3.57 5.59
CA ILE A 346 21.82 3.91 4.54
C ILE A 346 23.12 3.14 4.76
N ALA A 347 23.63 3.10 6.00
CA ALA A 347 24.87 2.38 6.32
C ALA A 347 24.73 0.87 6.06
N LYS A 348 23.58 0.28 6.40
CA LYS A 348 23.28 -1.14 6.17
C LYS A 348 23.34 -1.48 4.66
N VAL A 349 22.76 -0.66 3.82
CA VAL A 349 22.77 -0.85 2.34
C VAL A 349 24.16 -0.66 1.76
N SER A 350 24.91 0.32 2.27
CA SER A 350 26.27 0.62 1.78
C SER A 350 27.29 -0.47 2.16
N ALA A 351 27.00 -1.31 3.13
CA ALA A 351 27.88 -2.39 3.61
C ALA A 351 27.57 -3.75 2.96
N ALA A 352 26.44 -3.88 2.25
CA ALA A 352 25.99 -5.11 1.59
C ALA A 352 26.53 -5.21 0.16
#